data_38679a4fcad2a2a5f84faa52d73d053b
#
_entry.id   38679a4fcad2a2a5f84faa52d73d053b
#
_cell.length_a   1.000
_cell.length_b   1.000
_cell.length_c   1.000
_cell.angle_alpha   90.00
_cell.angle_beta   90.00
_cell.angle_gamma   90.00
#
_symmetry.space_group_name_H-M   'P 1'
#
loop_
_entity.id
_entity.type
_entity.pdbx_description
1 polymer ?
#
loop_
_entity_poly.entity_id
_entity_poly.type
_entity_poly.pdbx_seq_one_letter_code
_entity_poly.pdbx_strand_id
1 'polypeptide(L)'
;MSIQHTIWKVGVQPVSLSTAKLASEQALEDMIVREPGILSNEWMLIGRQEQTGFGGRIDLLAIAPDGSLVLIELKRNKTPREIVAQALDYAAWVENLTTERIAQIFQRYSNGGSLDQAFQKRFGAKLDEETLNESHQIVLVAAELDDATERIIKYLNDRDIAINVLFFQVFQHGADQLLSRVWMIDPGETQANVATTTKAKGEKEPWNGEYYVSFGTGQSRSWEDARKYGFISAGGGGWYTQTLKLLSPGDRVWVKDPGVGYLGVGRVVDPVVSVNQFTIRTAAGEKPALDVLSTASRLRERADDPDKAEHFVRVQWLDTVSEDKAVNEVGLFGNQNTVCQPTAPKWRHTVERLKQRFTRWGN
;
A
#
# COMPACT_ATOMS: atom_id res chain seq x y z
N MET A 1 -23.12 0.62 -10.02
CA MET A 1 -23.63 -0.77 -9.74
C MET A 1 -23.36 -1.05 -8.28
N SER A 2 -24.38 -1.19 -7.44
CA SER A 2 -24.15 -1.55 -6.03
C SER A 2 -23.65 -3.00 -5.96
N ILE A 3 -22.53 -3.23 -5.27
CA ILE A 3 -22.06 -4.59 -5.02
C ILE A 3 -22.99 -5.21 -3.99
N GLN A 4 -23.83 -6.17 -4.40
CA GLN A 4 -24.74 -6.87 -3.51
C GLN A 4 -24.10 -8.16 -3.02
N HIS A 5 -24.08 -8.33 -1.72
CA HIS A 5 -23.61 -9.54 -1.05
C HIS A 5 -24.81 -10.35 -0.55
N THR A 6 -24.68 -11.65 -0.58
CA THR A 6 -25.61 -12.56 0.11
C THR A 6 -24.78 -13.47 1.00
N ILE A 7 -25.06 -13.48 2.28
CA ILE A 7 -24.43 -14.38 3.24
C ILE A 7 -25.37 -15.51 3.58
N TRP A 8 -24.86 -16.74 3.56
CA TRP A 8 -25.58 -17.95 3.89
C TRP A 8 -24.97 -18.63 5.10
N LYS A 9 -25.80 -18.99 6.06
CA LYS A 9 -25.38 -19.91 7.12
C LYS A 9 -25.25 -21.31 6.49
N VAL A 10 -24.05 -21.88 6.54
CA VAL A 10 -23.75 -23.22 6.03
C VAL A 10 -24.31 -24.27 7.00
N GLY A 11 -24.98 -25.29 6.46
CA GLY A 11 -25.56 -26.38 7.22
C GLY A 11 -26.26 -27.39 6.29
N VAL A 12 -26.90 -28.42 6.85
CA VAL A 12 -27.65 -29.39 6.04
C VAL A 12 -28.75 -28.72 5.20
N GLN A 13 -29.35 -27.68 5.75
CA GLN A 13 -30.20 -26.76 5.00
C GLN A 13 -29.58 -25.34 5.09
N PRO A 14 -28.95 -24.85 4.01
CA PRO A 14 -28.40 -23.50 4.00
C PRO A 14 -29.51 -22.45 4.16
N VAL A 15 -29.27 -21.44 5.01
CA VAL A 15 -30.21 -20.35 5.28
C VAL A 15 -29.57 -19.02 4.91
N SER A 16 -30.23 -18.25 4.04
CA SER A 16 -29.83 -16.90 3.70
C SER A 16 -30.06 -15.96 4.89
N LEU A 17 -29.08 -15.11 5.20
CA LEU A 17 -29.20 -14.08 6.22
C LEU A 17 -29.91 -12.86 5.64
N SER A 18 -30.82 -12.28 6.41
CA SER A 18 -31.46 -11.02 6.04
C SER A 18 -30.51 -9.84 6.23
N THR A 19 -30.61 -8.85 5.36
CA THR A 19 -29.88 -7.60 5.51
C THR A 19 -30.42 -6.80 6.70
N ALA A 20 -29.51 -6.12 7.39
CA ALA A 20 -29.81 -5.23 8.50
C ALA A 20 -29.17 -3.85 8.25
N LYS A 21 -29.45 -2.89 9.11
CA LYS A 21 -28.85 -1.55 9.05
C LYS A 21 -28.16 -1.23 10.37
N LEU A 22 -27.01 -0.56 10.31
CA LEU A 22 -26.40 0.02 11.50
C LEU A 22 -27.30 1.09 12.11
N ALA A 23 -27.24 1.23 13.41
CA ALA A 23 -28.06 2.21 14.15
C ALA A 23 -27.75 3.66 13.70
N SER A 24 -26.48 3.99 13.50
CA SER A 24 -26.04 5.33 13.12
C SER A 24 -24.69 5.30 12.37
N GLU A 25 -24.33 6.41 11.74
CA GLU A 25 -22.99 6.65 11.18
C GLU A 25 -21.93 6.67 12.29
N GLN A 26 -22.27 7.26 13.44
CA GLN A 26 -21.45 7.24 14.64
C GLN A 26 -21.15 5.81 15.14
N ALA A 27 -22.10 4.88 15.05
CA ALA A 27 -21.87 3.49 15.44
C ALA A 27 -20.83 2.81 14.52
N LEU A 28 -20.85 3.11 13.21
CA LEU A 28 -19.84 2.63 12.27
C LEU A 28 -18.46 3.22 12.59
N GLU A 29 -18.39 4.53 12.81
CA GLU A 29 -17.18 5.23 13.18
C GLU A 29 -16.56 4.69 14.48
N ASP A 30 -17.39 4.49 15.51
CA ASP A 30 -16.97 3.92 16.81
C ASP A 30 -16.42 2.48 16.66
N MET A 31 -17.03 1.67 15.79
CA MET A 31 -16.54 0.33 15.49
C MET A 31 -15.17 0.37 14.81
N ILE A 32 -15.00 1.23 13.83
CA ILE A 32 -13.74 1.40 13.10
C ILE A 32 -12.63 1.91 14.02
N VAL A 33 -12.93 2.85 14.92
CA VAL A 33 -11.94 3.37 15.88
C VAL A 33 -11.50 2.29 16.85
N ARG A 34 -12.39 1.38 17.27
CA ARG A 34 -12.04 0.24 18.15
C ARG A 34 -11.30 -0.86 17.40
N GLU A 35 -11.64 -1.11 16.16
CA GLU A 35 -11.04 -2.14 15.30
C GLU A 35 -10.76 -1.56 13.90
N PRO A 36 -9.61 -0.88 13.74
CA PRO A 36 -9.22 -0.30 12.45
C PRO A 36 -9.08 -1.31 11.32
N GLY A 37 -8.89 -2.60 11.64
CA GLY A 37 -8.88 -3.70 10.69
C GLY A 37 -10.16 -3.83 9.86
N ILE A 38 -11.29 -3.22 10.30
CA ILE A 38 -12.51 -3.08 9.51
C ILE A 38 -12.22 -2.29 8.23
N LEU A 39 -11.35 -1.29 8.26
CA LEU A 39 -10.91 -0.55 7.06
C LEU A 39 -9.75 -1.28 6.38
N SER A 40 -8.64 -1.39 7.10
CA SER A 40 -7.41 -2.00 6.60
C SER A 40 -6.50 -2.39 7.76
N ASN A 41 -5.87 -3.56 7.64
CA ASN A 41 -4.80 -3.97 8.53
C ASN A 41 -3.48 -3.21 8.28
N GLU A 42 -3.41 -2.43 7.21
CA GLU A 42 -2.19 -1.77 6.74
C GLU A 42 -2.10 -0.31 7.19
N TRP A 43 -3.15 0.25 7.79
CA TRP A 43 -3.17 1.66 8.20
C TRP A 43 -3.13 1.82 9.71
N MET A 44 -2.73 3.01 10.15
CA MET A 44 -2.79 3.45 11.54
C MET A 44 -3.65 4.70 11.62
N LEU A 45 -4.72 4.68 12.41
CA LEU A 45 -5.53 5.88 12.65
C LEU A 45 -4.70 6.93 13.40
N ILE A 46 -4.74 8.17 12.94
CA ILE A 46 -4.02 9.31 13.51
C ILE A 46 -4.91 10.47 13.89
N GLY A 47 -6.16 10.48 13.43
CA GLY A 47 -7.12 11.55 13.74
C GLY A 47 -8.56 11.08 13.61
N ARG A 48 -9.44 11.74 14.35
CA ARG A 48 -10.87 11.53 14.34
C ARG A 48 -11.59 12.87 14.44
N GLN A 49 -12.58 13.12 13.58
CA GLN A 49 -13.38 14.32 13.53
C GLN A 49 -12.51 15.61 13.46
N GLU A 50 -11.48 15.56 12.60
CA GLU A 50 -10.54 16.65 12.43
C GLU A 50 -11.15 17.82 11.65
N GLN A 51 -11.08 19.02 12.21
CA GLN A 51 -11.57 20.23 11.55
C GLN A 51 -10.59 20.69 10.48
N THR A 52 -11.09 20.89 9.27
CA THR A 52 -10.34 21.50 8.17
C THR A 52 -10.34 23.02 8.33
N GLY A 53 -9.35 23.68 7.74
CA GLY A 53 -9.29 25.15 7.71
C GLY A 53 -10.42 25.82 6.91
N PHE A 54 -11.23 25.04 6.19
CA PHE A 54 -12.31 25.49 5.31
C PHE A 54 -13.71 25.29 5.91
N GLY A 55 -13.79 24.95 7.20
CA GLY A 55 -15.05 24.79 7.93
C GLY A 55 -15.68 23.39 7.83
N GLY A 56 -15.06 22.45 7.14
CA GLY A 56 -15.46 21.05 7.11
C GLY A 56 -14.82 20.23 8.23
N ARG A 57 -15.23 18.96 8.34
CA ARG A 57 -14.72 18.03 9.35
C ARG A 57 -14.56 16.64 8.74
N ILE A 58 -13.33 16.14 8.74
CA ILE A 58 -12.96 14.80 8.28
C ILE A 58 -13.35 13.78 9.34
N ASP A 59 -14.05 12.72 8.97
CA ASP A 59 -14.47 11.69 9.92
C ASP A 59 -13.28 10.97 10.54
N LEU A 60 -12.40 10.41 9.72
CA LEU A 60 -11.19 9.74 10.18
C LEU A 60 -9.99 10.09 9.29
N LEU A 61 -8.83 10.18 9.91
CA LEU A 61 -7.55 10.34 9.23
C LEU A 61 -6.62 9.21 9.66
N ALA A 62 -5.97 8.58 8.69
CA ALA A 62 -4.99 7.52 8.94
C ALA A 62 -3.67 7.80 8.22
N ILE A 63 -2.64 7.04 8.57
CA ILE A 63 -1.34 7.03 7.92
C ILE A 63 -1.03 5.61 7.46
N ALA A 64 -0.49 5.49 6.25
CA ALA A 64 -0.02 4.25 5.67
C ALA A 64 1.48 4.01 5.94
N PRO A 65 2.01 2.80 5.71
CA PRO A 65 3.41 2.47 5.99
C PRO A 65 4.44 3.32 5.23
N ASP A 66 4.06 3.91 4.09
CA ASP A 66 4.90 4.80 3.28
C ASP A 66 4.85 6.27 3.72
N GLY A 67 4.13 6.57 4.80
CA GLY A 67 3.94 7.95 5.27
C GLY A 67 2.83 8.71 4.54
N SER A 68 2.18 8.10 3.52
CA SER A 68 1.02 8.72 2.87
C SER A 68 -0.17 8.81 3.83
N LEU A 69 -0.97 9.89 3.70
CA LEU A 69 -2.16 10.04 4.51
C LEU A 69 -3.38 9.40 3.83
N VAL A 70 -4.29 8.90 4.65
CA VAL A 70 -5.56 8.31 4.22
C VAL A 70 -6.70 9.11 4.82
N LEU A 71 -7.40 9.83 3.95
CA LEU A 71 -8.62 10.56 4.29
C LEU A 71 -9.81 9.61 4.18
N ILE A 72 -10.61 9.51 5.23
CA ILE A 72 -11.73 8.56 5.30
C ILE A 72 -13.02 9.32 5.63
N GLU A 73 -14.00 9.20 4.74
CA GLU A 73 -15.35 9.73 4.90
C GLU A 73 -16.36 8.60 5.02
N LEU A 74 -17.24 8.68 6.00
CA LEU A 74 -18.20 7.64 6.34
C LEU A 74 -19.60 8.06 5.95
N LYS A 75 -20.36 7.15 5.32
CA LYS A 75 -21.78 7.33 5.06
C LYS A 75 -22.55 6.04 5.30
N ARG A 76 -23.49 6.07 6.22
CA ARG A 76 -24.30 4.91 6.59
C ARG A 76 -25.23 4.45 5.46
N ASN A 77 -25.74 5.40 4.67
CA ASN A 77 -26.75 5.16 3.66
C ASN A 77 -26.18 5.30 2.25
N LYS A 78 -27.07 5.31 1.25
CA LYS A 78 -26.74 5.63 -0.14
C LYS A 78 -26.08 7.00 -0.21
N THR A 79 -24.94 7.03 -0.89
CA THR A 79 -24.04 8.17 -0.91
C THR A 79 -24.25 8.98 -2.19
N PRO A 80 -24.66 10.24 -2.10
CA PRO A 80 -24.82 11.11 -3.25
C PRO A 80 -23.46 11.64 -3.73
N ARG A 81 -23.43 12.14 -4.98
CA ARG A 81 -22.20 12.64 -5.64
C ARG A 81 -21.52 13.79 -4.89
N GLU A 82 -22.24 14.51 -4.08
CA GLU A 82 -21.72 15.64 -3.28
C GLU A 82 -20.61 15.20 -2.31
N ILE A 83 -20.59 13.93 -1.89
CA ILE A 83 -19.52 13.42 -1.02
C ILE A 83 -18.16 13.44 -1.72
N VAL A 84 -18.13 13.22 -3.03
CA VAL A 84 -16.86 13.26 -3.79
C VAL A 84 -16.30 14.68 -3.79
N ALA A 85 -17.16 15.69 -4.00
CA ALA A 85 -16.74 17.09 -3.92
C ALA A 85 -16.24 17.45 -2.52
N GLN A 86 -16.94 17.00 -1.46
CA GLN A 86 -16.52 17.16 -0.08
C GLN A 86 -15.16 16.50 0.19
N ALA A 87 -14.99 15.26 -0.23
CA ALA A 87 -13.75 14.53 -0.02
C ALA A 87 -12.56 15.14 -0.78
N LEU A 88 -12.78 15.68 -1.99
CA LEU A 88 -11.76 16.41 -2.75
C LEU A 88 -11.38 17.74 -2.07
N ASP A 89 -12.35 18.48 -1.52
CA ASP A 89 -12.08 19.69 -0.72
C ASP A 89 -11.22 19.36 0.51
N TYR A 90 -11.54 18.28 1.22
CA TYR A 90 -10.74 17.82 2.35
C TYR A 90 -9.36 17.30 1.94
N ALA A 91 -9.25 16.64 0.80
CA ALA A 91 -7.97 16.21 0.26
C ALA A 91 -7.04 17.39 -0.02
N ALA A 92 -7.58 18.51 -0.53
CA ALA A 92 -6.82 19.74 -0.74
C ALA A 92 -6.29 20.32 0.60
N TRP A 93 -7.02 20.16 1.71
CA TRP A 93 -6.53 20.52 3.03
C TRP A 93 -5.46 19.54 3.55
N VAL A 94 -5.71 18.21 3.43
CA VAL A 94 -4.76 17.16 3.82
C VAL A 94 -3.44 17.34 3.09
N GLU A 95 -3.49 17.63 1.80
CA GLU A 95 -2.31 17.90 0.97
C GLU A 95 -1.38 18.97 1.58
N ASN A 96 -1.92 19.97 2.23
CA ASN A 96 -1.16 21.09 2.81
C ASN A 96 -0.78 20.90 4.28
N LEU A 97 -1.03 19.74 4.87
CA LEU A 97 -0.60 19.46 6.24
C LEU A 97 0.92 19.36 6.34
N THR A 98 1.49 20.09 7.29
CA THR A 98 2.91 19.97 7.64
C THR A 98 3.13 18.82 8.60
N THR A 99 4.38 18.33 8.68
CA THR A 99 4.80 17.28 9.61
C THR A 99 4.40 17.61 11.05
N GLU A 100 4.61 18.85 11.49
CA GLU A 100 4.26 19.31 12.84
C GLU A 100 2.74 19.27 13.07
N ARG A 101 1.95 19.65 12.05
CA ARG A 101 0.49 19.61 12.16
C ARG A 101 -0.04 18.18 12.24
N ILE A 102 0.51 17.27 11.48
CA ILE A 102 0.17 15.83 11.53
C ILE A 102 0.52 15.26 12.92
N ALA A 103 1.71 15.58 13.45
CA ALA A 103 2.10 15.16 14.80
C ALA A 103 1.16 15.70 15.87
N GLN A 104 0.71 16.97 15.77
CA GLN A 104 -0.28 17.58 16.67
C GLN A 104 -1.66 16.89 16.58
N ILE A 105 -2.11 16.53 15.37
CA ILE A 105 -3.34 15.77 15.17
C ILE A 105 -3.26 14.45 15.92
N PHE A 106 -2.18 13.69 15.72
CA PHE A 106 -1.97 12.43 16.41
C PHE A 106 -1.85 12.59 17.93
N GLN A 107 -1.15 13.60 18.40
CA GLN A 107 -1.00 13.86 19.84
C GLN A 107 -2.37 14.08 20.51
N ARG A 108 -3.29 14.81 19.86
CA ARG A 108 -4.66 14.98 20.37
C ARG A 108 -5.45 13.67 20.32
N TYR A 109 -5.38 12.95 19.19
CA TYR A 109 -6.08 11.69 19.02
C TYR A 109 -5.64 10.60 20.01
N SER A 110 -4.35 10.51 20.28
CA SER A 110 -3.74 9.52 21.18
C SER A 110 -3.64 9.94 22.66
N ASN A 111 -4.21 11.10 23.03
CA ASN A 111 -4.09 11.68 24.37
C ASN A 111 -2.62 11.88 24.82
N GLY A 112 -1.79 12.44 23.94
CA GLY A 112 -0.41 12.82 24.28
C GLY A 112 0.68 11.89 23.71
N GLY A 113 0.32 10.92 22.88
CA GLY A 113 1.29 10.00 22.26
C GLY A 113 2.18 10.66 21.20
N SER A 114 3.36 10.09 20.97
CA SER A 114 4.27 10.48 19.88
C SER A 114 3.94 9.70 18.60
N LEU A 115 3.79 10.42 17.49
CA LEU A 115 3.54 9.84 16.17
C LEU A 115 4.67 8.91 15.75
N ASP A 116 5.94 9.32 15.90
CA ASP A 116 7.10 8.51 15.51
C ASP A 116 7.17 7.19 16.24
N GLN A 117 6.96 7.22 17.57
CA GLN A 117 6.97 6.00 18.37
C GLN A 117 5.82 5.05 18.00
N ALA A 118 4.62 5.60 17.76
CA ALA A 118 3.47 4.83 17.35
C ALA A 118 3.67 4.22 15.95
N PHE A 119 4.20 5.01 15.02
CA PHE A 119 4.52 4.57 13.66
C PHE A 119 5.55 3.44 13.67
N GLN A 120 6.66 3.62 14.39
CA GLN A 120 7.68 2.60 14.53
C GLN A 120 7.17 1.31 15.18
N LYS A 121 6.32 1.44 16.21
CA LYS A 121 5.67 0.29 16.85
C LYS A 121 4.73 -0.44 15.90
N ARG A 122 3.99 0.30 15.06
CA ARG A 122 2.97 -0.24 14.15
C ARG A 122 3.59 -0.90 12.92
N PHE A 123 4.57 -0.26 12.31
CA PHE A 123 5.12 -0.63 11.00
C PHE A 123 6.54 -1.22 11.07
N GLY A 124 7.21 -1.14 12.21
CA GLY A 124 8.59 -1.64 12.38
C GLY A 124 9.66 -0.77 11.73
N ALA A 125 9.28 0.38 11.14
CA ALA A 125 10.15 1.32 10.47
C ALA A 125 10.06 2.71 11.12
N LYS A 126 11.11 3.51 11.02
CA LYS A 126 11.05 4.92 11.41
C LYS A 126 10.21 5.71 10.42
N LEU A 127 9.45 6.67 10.95
CA LEU A 127 8.78 7.66 10.12
C LEU A 127 9.84 8.54 9.44
N ASP A 128 9.74 8.67 8.13
CA ASP A 128 10.62 9.56 7.37
C ASP A 128 9.87 10.89 7.15
N GLU A 129 10.36 11.95 7.80
CA GLU A 129 9.76 13.28 7.71
C GLU A 129 9.81 13.86 6.30
N GLU A 130 10.78 13.45 5.46
CA GLU A 130 10.89 13.92 4.07
C GLU A 130 9.80 13.32 3.18
N THR A 131 9.32 12.09 3.50
CA THR A 131 8.28 11.40 2.73
C THR A 131 6.89 11.50 3.35
N LEU A 132 6.78 12.00 4.60
CA LEU A 132 5.50 12.17 5.28
C LEU A 132 4.58 13.11 4.51
N ASN A 133 3.39 12.62 4.15
CA ASN A 133 2.38 13.36 3.39
C ASN A 133 2.88 13.86 2.01
N GLU A 134 3.83 13.18 1.39
CA GLU A 134 4.16 13.44 -0.02
C GLU A 134 3.00 13.04 -0.96
N SER A 135 2.16 12.14 -0.51
CA SER A 135 0.95 11.69 -1.20
C SER A 135 -0.16 11.39 -0.20
N HIS A 136 -1.38 11.29 -0.70
CA HIS A 136 -2.54 10.89 0.10
C HIS A 136 -3.53 10.12 -0.75
N GLN A 137 -4.45 9.41 -0.11
CA GLN A 137 -5.56 8.73 -0.75
C GLN A 137 -6.89 9.06 -0.05
N ILE A 138 -7.96 8.95 -0.80
CA ILE A 138 -9.33 9.19 -0.36
C ILE A 138 -10.05 7.85 -0.28
N VAL A 139 -10.70 7.58 0.83
CA VAL A 139 -11.52 6.39 1.05
C VAL A 139 -12.91 6.81 1.48
N LEU A 140 -13.88 6.49 0.64
CA LEU A 140 -15.30 6.63 0.99
C LEU A 140 -15.79 5.29 1.56
N VAL A 141 -16.39 5.31 2.73
CA VAL A 141 -16.99 4.12 3.35
C VAL A 141 -18.49 4.26 3.28
N ALA A 142 -19.16 3.40 2.51
CA ALA A 142 -20.58 3.54 2.22
C ALA A 142 -21.29 2.20 2.13
N ALA A 143 -22.59 2.16 2.44
CA ALA A 143 -23.41 0.98 2.21
C ALA A 143 -23.77 0.84 0.71
N GLU A 144 -23.97 1.94 0.01
CA GLU A 144 -24.36 1.99 -1.40
C GLU A 144 -23.92 3.32 -2.03
N LEU A 145 -23.57 3.30 -3.31
CA LEU A 145 -23.39 4.50 -4.12
C LEU A 145 -24.54 4.69 -5.10
N ASP A 146 -24.77 5.93 -5.50
CA ASP A 146 -25.57 6.17 -6.71
C ASP A 146 -24.68 6.00 -7.98
N ASP A 147 -25.33 5.78 -9.14
CA ASP A 147 -24.62 5.52 -10.40
C ASP A 147 -23.77 6.71 -10.87
N ALA A 148 -24.11 7.93 -10.47
CA ALA A 148 -23.33 9.12 -10.81
C ALA A 148 -22.04 9.17 -9.99
N THR A 149 -22.12 8.91 -8.69
CA THR A 149 -20.97 8.82 -7.79
C THR A 149 -20.00 7.74 -8.25
N GLU A 150 -20.50 6.56 -8.62
CA GLU A 150 -19.66 5.47 -9.14
C GLU A 150 -18.88 5.89 -10.41
N ARG A 151 -19.56 6.52 -11.37
CA ARG A 151 -18.91 7.01 -12.59
C ARG A 151 -17.85 8.06 -12.32
N ILE A 152 -18.12 8.97 -11.37
CA ILE A 152 -17.16 10.03 -10.99
C ILE A 152 -15.93 9.40 -10.37
N ILE A 153 -16.07 8.44 -9.44
CA ILE A 153 -14.94 7.77 -8.79
C ILE A 153 -14.08 7.02 -9.79
N LYS A 154 -14.68 6.25 -10.70
CA LYS A 154 -13.95 5.59 -11.80
C LYS A 154 -13.20 6.59 -12.65
N TYR A 155 -13.86 7.67 -13.07
CA TYR A 155 -13.24 8.73 -13.87
C TYR A 155 -12.04 9.37 -13.19
N LEU A 156 -12.10 9.60 -11.87
CA LEU A 156 -10.99 10.16 -11.09
C LEU A 156 -9.85 9.16 -10.96
N ASN A 157 -10.16 7.89 -10.72
CA ASN A 157 -9.16 6.84 -10.57
C ASN A 157 -8.40 6.59 -11.89
N ASP A 158 -9.11 6.59 -13.03
CA ASP A 158 -8.51 6.49 -14.38
C ASP A 158 -7.56 7.68 -14.70
N ARG A 159 -7.48 8.69 -13.82
CA ARG A 159 -6.60 9.86 -13.89
C ARG A 159 -5.64 9.97 -12.74
N ASP A 160 -5.30 8.83 -12.19
CA ASP A 160 -4.34 8.69 -11.09
C ASP A 160 -4.74 9.42 -9.80
N ILE A 161 -6.01 9.83 -9.62
CA ILE A 161 -6.47 10.33 -8.34
C ILE A 161 -6.77 9.14 -7.46
N ALA A 162 -6.00 9.01 -6.38
CA ALA A 162 -6.10 7.89 -5.45
C ALA A 162 -7.38 7.97 -4.61
N ILE A 163 -8.50 7.54 -5.18
CA ILE A 163 -9.81 7.48 -4.54
C ILE A 163 -10.39 6.08 -4.66
N ASN A 164 -10.92 5.53 -3.56
CA ASN A 164 -11.56 4.22 -3.54
C ASN A 164 -12.80 4.22 -2.65
N VAL A 165 -13.60 3.18 -2.76
CA VAL A 165 -14.78 2.97 -1.94
C VAL A 165 -14.70 1.64 -1.24
N LEU A 166 -14.93 1.67 0.07
CA LEU A 166 -15.17 0.48 0.87
C LEU A 166 -16.68 0.34 1.09
N PHE A 167 -17.28 -0.61 0.41
CA PHE A 167 -18.66 -0.97 0.67
C PHE A 167 -18.75 -1.82 1.92
N PHE A 168 -19.79 -1.58 2.73
CA PHE A 168 -20.13 -2.45 3.83
C PHE A 168 -21.61 -2.84 3.77
N GLN A 169 -21.91 -4.06 4.20
CA GLN A 169 -23.28 -4.53 4.39
C GLN A 169 -23.40 -5.21 5.75
N VAL A 170 -24.55 -5.03 6.38
CA VAL A 170 -24.85 -5.65 7.68
C VAL A 170 -25.93 -6.70 7.49
N PHE A 171 -25.75 -7.84 8.15
CA PHE A 171 -26.65 -8.98 8.10
C PHE A 171 -27.07 -9.38 9.51
N GLN A 172 -28.32 -9.82 9.66
CA GLN A 172 -28.86 -10.31 10.92
C GLN A 172 -28.60 -11.81 11.05
N HIS A 173 -27.97 -12.21 12.16
CA HIS A 173 -27.75 -13.60 12.52
C HIS A 173 -28.21 -13.88 13.94
N GLY A 174 -29.45 -14.30 14.12
CA GLY A 174 -30.08 -14.40 15.45
C GLY A 174 -30.12 -13.07 16.16
N ALA A 175 -29.53 -12.96 17.33
CA ALA A 175 -29.39 -11.70 18.07
C ALA A 175 -28.21 -10.84 17.61
N ASP A 176 -27.27 -11.41 16.86
CA ASP A 176 -26.04 -10.76 16.45
C ASP A 176 -26.17 -10.12 15.06
N GLN A 177 -25.32 -9.13 14.81
CA GLN A 177 -25.12 -8.53 13.48
C GLN A 177 -23.73 -8.89 12.95
N LEU A 178 -23.68 -9.24 11.67
CA LEU A 178 -22.44 -9.51 10.95
C LEU A 178 -22.20 -8.37 9.97
N LEU A 179 -20.96 -7.88 9.91
CA LEU A 179 -20.52 -6.87 8.94
C LEU A 179 -19.69 -7.55 7.85
N SER A 180 -20.09 -7.35 6.60
CA SER A 180 -19.29 -7.72 5.42
C SER A 180 -18.74 -6.45 4.77
N ARG A 181 -17.51 -6.50 4.24
CA ARG A 181 -16.91 -5.40 3.50
C ARG A 181 -16.29 -5.84 2.18
N VAL A 182 -16.28 -4.94 1.19
CA VAL A 182 -15.58 -5.16 -0.09
C VAL A 182 -15.13 -3.84 -0.69
N TRP A 183 -13.98 -3.85 -1.31
CA TRP A 183 -13.46 -2.71 -2.06
C TRP A 183 -14.09 -2.61 -3.45
N MET A 184 -14.36 -1.40 -3.92
CA MET A 184 -14.82 -1.13 -5.27
C MET A 184 -13.73 -1.37 -6.31
N ILE A 185 -12.51 -0.98 -5.99
CA ILE A 185 -11.31 -1.09 -6.79
C ILE A 185 -10.28 -1.88 -5.97
N ASP A 186 -9.43 -2.68 -6.61
CA ASP A 186 -8.37 -3.38 -5.89
C ASP A 186 -7.51 -2.35 -5.11
N PRO A 187 -7.31 -2.51 -3.80
CA PRO A 187 -6.48 -1.58 -3.03
C PRO A 187 -5.06 -1.40 -3.60
N GLY A 188 -4.52 -2.41 -4.27
CA GLY A 188 -3.22 -2.32 -4.94
C GLY A 188 -3.20 -1.33 -6.10
N GLU A 189 -4.29 -1.22 -6.87
CA GLU A 189 -4.42 -0.20 -7.91
C GLU A 189 -4.47 1.20 -7.30
N THR A 190 -5.23 1.39 -6.22
CA THR A 190 -5.28 2.67 -5.50
C THR A 190 -3.90 3.04 -4.94
N GLN A 191 -3.17 2.09 -4.36
CA GLN A 191 -1.82 2.32 -3.84
C GLN A 191 -0.83 2.68 -4.97
N ALA A 192 -0.96 2.08 -6.15
CA ALA A 192 -0.16 2.45 -7.31
C ALA A 192 -0.41 3.92 -7.71
N ASN A 193 -1.66 4.36 -7.70
CA ASN A 193 -2.02 5.76 -7.95
C ASN A 193 -1.45 6.70 -6.88
N VAL A 194 -1.47 6.31 -5.59
CA VAL A 194 -0.81 7.07 -4.50
C VAL A 194 0.67 7.28 -4.82
N ALA A 195 1.37 6.22 -5.23
CA ALA A 195 2.79 6.29 -5.53
C ALA A 195 3.12 7.18 -6.76
N THR A 196 2.18 7.35 -7.69
CA THR A 196 2.34 8.23 -8.86
C THR A 196 1.98 9.68 -8.58
N THR A 197 1.19 9.97 -7.53
CA THR A 197 0.69 11.32 -7.19
C THR A 197 1.54 12.08 -6.19
N THR A 198 2.77 11.64 -5.88
CA THR A 198 3.67 12.33 -4.96
C THR A 198 3.83 13.82 -5.32
N LYS A 199 3.88 14.69 -4.30
CA LYS A 199 4.20 16.14 -4.40
C LYS A 199 5.66 16.34 -4.85
N ALA A 200 6.02 15.85 -6.03
CA ALA A 200 7.32 16.18 -6.56
C ALA A 200 7.42 17.70 -6.73
N LYS A 201 8.41 18.32 -6.13
CA LYS A 201 8.77 19.72 -6.44
C LYS A 201 9.21 19.79 -7.90
N GLY A 202 8.26 20.04 -8.80
CA GLY A 202 8.50 20.12 -10.25
C GLY A 202 7.34 19.55 -11.07
N GLU A 203 7.33 19.81 -12.37
CA GLU A 203 6.36 19.20 -13.28
C GLU A 203 6.59 17.69 -13.35
N LYS A 204 5.51 16.90 -13.28
CA LYS A 204 5.57 15.46 -13.48
C LYS A 204 6.13 15.13 -14.85
N GLU A 205 7.05 14.20 -14.91
CA GLU A 205 7.59 13.67 -16.17
C GLU A 205 6.82 12.39 -16.56
N PRO A 206 6.70 12.11 -17.86
CA PRO A 206 6.19 10.81 -18.31
C PRO A 206 7.06 9.69 -17.72
N TRP A 207 6.43 8.63 -17.25
CA TRP A 207 7.15 7.45 -16.77
C TRP A 207 8.09 6.90 -17.87
N ASN A 208 9.33 6.63 -17.50
CA ASN A 208 10.39 6.24 -18.45
C ASN A 208 10.42 4.74 -18.77
N GLY A 209 9.44 3.95 -18.33
CA GLY A 209 9.38 2.50 -18.53
C GLY A 209 10.24 1.68 -17.55
N GLU A 210 10.82 2.30 -16.52
CA GLU A 210 11.67 1.62 -15.55
C GLU A 210 11.08 1.75 -14.14
N TYR A 211 11.01 0.63 -13.41
CA TYR A 211 10.42 0.56 -12.06
C TYR A 211 11.46 0.80 -10.98
N TYR A 212 11.03 1.44 -9.91
CA TYR A 212 11.72 1.45 -8.63
C TYR A 212 11.23 0.26 -7.79
N VAL A 213 12.16 -0.40 -7.09
CA VAL A 213 11.86 -1.47 -6.14
C VAL A 213 12.58 -1.22 -4.82
N SER A 214 11.82 -1.20 -3.72
CA SER A 214 12.33 -1.18 -2.35
C SER A 214 12.45 -2.62 -1.84
N PHE A 215 13.67 -3.12 -1.59
CA PHE A 215 13.90 -4.52 -1.22
C PHE A 215 13.83 -4.76 0.29
N GLY A 216 14.36 -3.86 1.11
CA GLY A 216 14.31 -3.93 2.57
C GLY A 216 14.89 -5.21 3.16
N THR A 217 16.21 -5.34 3.15
CA THR A 217 16.93 -6.45 3.78
C THR A 217 16.62 -6.58 5.28
N GLY A 218 16.50 -7.80 5.79
CA GLY A 218 16.18 -8.07 7.19
C GLY A 218 16.12 -9.55 7.53
N GLN A 219 15.42 -9.91 8.59
CA GLN A 219 15.37 -11.30 9.07
C GLN A 219 14.74 -12.28 8.07
N SER A 220 13.83 -11.81 7.21
CA SER A 220 13.12 -12.63 6.21
C SER A 220 13.68 -12.47 4.79
N ARG A 221 14.55 -11.50 4.55
CA ARG A 221 15.10 -11.18 3.23
C ARG A 221 16.60 -10.96 3.28
N SER A 222 17.34 -11.60 2.39
CA SER A 222 18.77 -11.49 2.22
C SER A 222 19.08 -10.99 0.81
N TRP A 223 19.79 -9.87 0.70
CA TRP A 223 20.25 -9.36 -0.59
C TRP A 223 21.20 -10.34 -1.29
N GLU A 224 22.08 -11.01 -0.53
CA GLU A 224 23.01 -11.99 -1.12
C GLU A 224 22.27 -13.19 -1.72
N ASP A 225 21.18 -13.67 -1.08
CA ASP A 225 20.32 -14.69 -1.67
C ASP A 225 19.62 -14.18 -2.92
N ALA A 226 19.04 -12.97 -2.86
CA ALA A 226 18.34 -12.34 -3.98
C ALA A 226 19.27 -12.14 -5.18
N ARG A 227 20.48 -11.65 -4.92
CA ARG A 227 21.54 -11.46 -5.91
C ARG A 227 21.99 -12.77 -6.53
N LYS A 228 22.21 -13.80 -5.71
CA LYS A 228 22.70 -15.12 -6.13
C LYS A 228 21.67 -15.90 -6.95
N TYR A 229 20.43 -15.84 -6.54
CA TYR A 229 19.37 -16.71 -7.10
C TYR A 229 18.41 -15.99 -8.04
N GLY A 230 18.54 -14.68 -8.24
CA GLY A 230 17.79 -13.90 -9.20
C GLY A 230 16.33 -13.67 -8.80
N PHE A 231 16.10 -12.91 -7.74
CA PHE A 231 14.74 -12.53 -7.33
C PHE A 231 14.69 -11.21 -6.58
N ILE A 232 13.49 -10.66 -6.50
CA ILE A 232 13.07 -9.67 -5.52
C ILE A 232 11.89 -10.23 -4.75
N SER A 233 11.68 -9.78 -3.51
CA SER A 233 10.56 -10.26 -2.70
C SER A 233 10.02 -9.20 -1.76
N ALA A 234 8.80 -9.39 -1.31
CA ALA A 234 8.16 -8.65 -0.25
C ALA A 234 7.17 -9.50 0.52
N GLY A 235 6.99 -9.20 1.80
CA GLY A 235 6.08 -9.89 2.70
C GLY A 235 5.82 -9.09 3.95
N GLY A 236 5.05 -9.68 4.87
CA GLY A 236 4.71 -9.06 6.14
C GLY A 236 3.45 -8.21 6.12
N GLY A 237 2.76 -8.13 4.98
CA GLY A 237 1.47 -7.46 4.81
C GLY A 237 1.11 -7.24 3.35
N GLY A 238 -0.20 -7.14 3.06
CA GLY A 238 -0.73 -6.89 1.72
C GLY A 238 -0.18 -5.60 1.10
N TRP A 239 0.03 -4.58 1.92
CA TRP A 239 0.64 -3.32 1.49
C TRP A 239 1.96 -3.52 0.74
N TYR A 240 2.82 -4.41 1.23
CA TYR A 240 4.14 -4.64 0.64
C TYR A 240 4.10 -5.59 -0.56
N THR A 241 3.16 -6.54 -0.57
CA THR A 241 3.11 -7.59 -1.59
C THR A 241 2.28 -7.21 -2.82
N GLN A 242 1.23 -6.38 -2.65
CA GLN A 242 0.30 -6.09 -3.73
C GLN A 242 0.93 -5.31 -4.88
N THR A 243 1.89 -4.40 -4.62
CA THR A 243 2.56 -3.65 -5.68
C THR A 243 3.53 -4.49 -6.51
N LEU A 244 3.94 -5.69 -6.05
CA LEU A 244 4.69 -6.64 -6.89
C LEU A 244 3.89 -7.08 -8.13
N LYS A 245 2.55 -7.03 -8.07
CA LYS A 245 1.66 -7.36 -9.21
C LYS A 245 1.75 -6.35 -10.37
N LEU A 246 2.33 -5.17 -10.15
CA LEU A 246 2.60 -4.19 -11.21
C LEU A 246 3.67 -4.67 -12.18
N LEU A 247 4.51 -5.62 -11.75
CA LEU A 247 5.63 -6.11 -12.55
C LEU A 247 5.18 -7.23 -13.50
N SER A 248 5.63 -7.10 -14.74
CA SER A 248 5.40 -8.09 -15.81
C SER A 248 6.74 -8.56 -16.41
N PRO A 249 6.81 -9.78 -16.96
CA PRO A 249 8.00 -10.26 -17.65
C PRO A 249 8.50 -9.26 -18.70
N GLY A 250 9.80 -8.95 -18.65
CA GLY A 250 10.47 -7.96 -19.49
C GLY A 250 10.68 -6.59 -18.84
N ASP A 251 9.94 -6.28 -17.78
CA ASP A 251 10.08 -5.01 -17.08
C ASP A 251 11.46 -4.84 -16.47
N ARG A 252 11.98 -3.61 -16.53
CA ARG A 252 13.25 -3.25 -15.90
C ARG A 252 13.01 -2.70 -14.49
N VAL A 253 13.76 -3.22 -13.53
CA VAL A 253 13.68 -2.85 -12.12
C VAL A 253 15.02 -2.33 -11.62
N TRP A 254 14.98 -1.22 -10.88
CA TRP A 254 16.10 -0.67 -10.11
C TRP A 254 15.84 -0.91 -8.63
N VAL A 255 16.71 -1.67 -8.00
CA VAL A 255 16.51 -2.15 -6.63
C VAL A 255 17.32 -1.32 -5.65
N LYS A 256 16.64 -0.79 -4.64
CA LYS A 256 17.23 -0.05 -3.52
C LYS A 256 16.90 -0.75 -2.21
N ASP A 257 17.87 -0.83 -1.32
CA ASP A 257 17.62 -1.16 0.09
C ASP A 257 17.53 0.15 0.89
N PRO A 258 16.40 0.40 1.60
CA PRO A 258 16.23 1.58 2.44
C PRO A 258 17.35 1.71 3.48
N GLY A 259 17.97 2.89 3.56
CA GLY A 259 19.10 3.14 4.47
C GLY A 259 20.46 2.64 3.99
N VAL A 260 20.51 1.80 2.95
CA VAL A 260 21.76 1.27 2.38
C VAL A 260 22.07 1.92 1.04
N GLY A 261 21.16 1.86 0.06
CA GLY A 261 21.35 2.45 -1.26
C GLY A 261 20.88 1.54 -2.39
N TYR A 262 21.16 1.93 -3.64
CA TYR A 262 20.84 1.12 -4.81
C TYR A 262 21.83 -0.05 -4.96
N LEU A 263 21.27 -1.23 -5.17
CA LEU A 263 22.00 -2.50 -5.14
C LEU A 263 22.10 -3.19 -6.49
N GLY A 264 21.18 -2.87 -7.42
CA GLY A 264 21.23 -3.52 -8.72
C GLY A 264 20.13 -3.09 -9.69
N VAL A 265 20.28 -3.59 -10.91
CA VAL A 265 19.33 -3.48 -11.99
C VAL A 265 19.11 -4.87 -12.62
N GLY A 266 17.85 -5.17 -12.95
CA GLY A 266 17.49 -6.45 -13.54
C GLY A 266 16.25 -6.37 -14.43
N ARG A 267 15.94 -7.49 -15.07
CA ARG A 267 14.69 -7.69 -15.83
C ARG A 267 13.82 -8.72 -15.13
N VAL A 268 12.56 -8.44 -15.01
CA VAL A 268 11.56 -9.39 -14.54
C VAL A 268 11.46 -10.55 -15.54
N VAL A 269 11.45 -11.78 -15.02
CA VAL A 269 11.36 -13.00 -15.82
C VAL A 269 10.00 -13.66 -15.69
N ASP A 270 9.51 -13.79 -14.46
CA ASP A 270 8.25 -14.47 -14.15
C ASP A 270 7.34 -13.53 -13.32
N PRO A 271 6.01 -13.70 -13.40
CA PRO A 271 5.09 -12.96 -12.56
C PRO A 271 5.28 -13.30 -11.07
N VAL A 272 4.69 -12.49 -10.21
CA VAL A 272 4.73 -12.69 -8.75
C VAL A 272 4.06 -14.01 -8.35
N VAL A 273 4.72 -14.74 -7.43
CA VAL A 273 4.19 -15.97 -6.81
C VAL A 273 4.47 -15.97 -5.30
N SER A 274 3.69 -16.74 -4.53
CA SER A 274 3.95 -16.93 -3.10
C SER A 274 5.22 -17.76 -2.85
N VAL A 275 5.78 -17.64 -1.65
CA VAL A 275 6.96 -18.43 -1.23
C VAL A 275 6.78 -19.93 -1.41
N ASN A 276 5.58 -20.45 -1.21
CA ASN A 276 5.27 -21.88 -1.38
C ASN A 276 5.33 -22.36 -2.85
N GLN A 277 5.24 -21.44 -3.80
CA GLN A 277 5.28 -21.70 -5.24
C GLN A 277 6.64 -21.35 -5.88
N PHE A 278 7.44 -20.54 -5.16
CA PHE A 278 8.71 -20.08 -5.73
C PHE A 278 9.80 -21.15 -5.64
N THR A 279 10.46 -21.40 -6.78
CA THR A 279 11.56 -22.35 -6.87
C THR A 279 12.88 -21.64 -7.15
N ILE A 280 13.97 -22.21 -6.67
CA ILE A 280 15.35 -21.76 -6.88
C ILE A 280 16.04 -22.72 -7.83
N ARG A 281 16.66 -22.18 -8.87
CA ARG A 281 17.51 -22.96 -9.80
C ARG A 281 18.86 -23.21 -9.17
N THR A 282 19.20 -24.47 -8.95
CA THR A 282 20.50 -24.91 -8.40
C THR A 282 21.22 -25.80 -9.41
N ALA A 283 22.49 -26.08 -9.17
CA ALA A 283 23.25 -27.06 -9.99
C ALA A 283 22.62 -28.47 -10.00
N ALA A 284 21.86 -28.81 -8.95
CA ALA A 284 21.14 -30.08 -8.82
C ALA A 284 19.67 -30.03 -9.33
N GLY A 285 19.30 -28.99 -10.06
CA GLY A 285 17.93 -28.74 -10.53
C GLY A 285 17.17 -27.71 -9.72
N GLU A 286 15.86 -27.58 -10.00
CA GLU A 286 14.97 -26.67 -9.27
C GLU A 286 14.59 -27.26 -7.90
N LYS A 287 14.62 -26.40 -6.87
CA LYS A 287 14.22 -26.75 -5.50
C LYS A 287 13.30 -25.67 -4.94
N PRO A 288 12.38 -26.01 -4.01
CA PRO A 288 11.59 -25.02 -3.30
C PRO A 288 12.48 -23.96 -2.62
N ALA A 289 12.07 -22.67 -2.66
CA ALA A 289 12.82 -21.59 -2.04
C ALA A 289 13.07 -21.84 -0.55
N LEU A 290 12.08 -22.41 0.13
CA LEU A 290 12.15 -22.77 1.55
C LEU A 290 13.23 -23.82 1.90
N ASP A 291 13.79 -24.53 0.91
CA ASP A 291 14.85 -25.52 1.13
C ASP A 291 16.24 -24.99 0.80
N VAL A 292 16.33 -23.78 0.22
CA VAL A 292 17.59 -23.23 -0.32
C VAL A 292 17.98 -21.91 0.34
N LEU A 293 17.00 -21.03 0.60
CA LEU A 293 17.30 -19.67 1.09
C LEU A 293 17.85 -19.67 2.51
N SER A 294 18.81 -18.80 2.77
CA SER A 294 19.39 -18.61 4.11
C SER A 294 18.36 -18.19 5.16
N THR A 295 17.30 -17.50 4.71
CA THR A 295 16.19 -17.00 5.54
C THR A 295 15.00 -17.96 5.63
N ALA A 296 15.10 -19.18 5.08
CA ALA A 296 14.00 -20.15 4.97
C ALA A 296 13.26 -20.45 6.28
N SER A 297 13.97 -20.48 7.42
CA SER A 297 13.33 -20.70 8.73
C SER A 297 12.30 -19.63 9.07
N ARG A 298 12.63 -18.36 8.84
CA ARG A 298 11.73 -17.23 9.06
C ARG A 298 10.59 -17.16 8.06
N LEU A 299 10.87 -17.52 6.82
CA LEU A 299 9.85 -17.58 5.77
C LEU A 299 8.78 -18.64 6.07
N ARG A 300 9.18 -19.81 6.60
CA ARG A 300 8.24 -20.88 7.00
C ARG A 300 7.25 -20.47 8.09
N GLU A 301 7.64 -19.60 9.01
CA GLU A 301 6.76 -19.14 10.09
C GLU A 301 5.48 -18.46 9.55
N ARG A 302 5.50 -17.93 8.34
CA ARG A 302 4.40 -17.16 7.72
C ARG A 302 3.99 -17.66 6.34
N ALA A 303 4.56 -18.77 5.87
CA ALA A 303 4.36 -19.27 4.51
C ALA A 303 2.89 -19.55 4.16
N ASP A 304 2.11 -19.98 5.15
CA ASP A 304 0.69 -20.31 5.00
C ASP A 304 -0.26 -19.17 5.43
N ASP A 305 0.28 -18.03 5.85
CA ASP A 305 -0.52 -16.83 6.18
C ASP A 305 -0.76 -16.03 4.90
N PRO A 306 -1.99 -15.97 4.35
CA PRO A 306 -2.28 -15.32 3.09
C PRO A 306 -1.98 -13.81 3.07
N ASP A 307 -2.01 -13.18 4.26
CA ASP A 307 -1.78 -11.74 4.40
C ASP A 307 -0.30 -11.40 4.63
N LYS A 308 0.50 -12.35 5.19
CA LYS A 308 1.88 -12.08 5.64
C LYS A 308 2.95 -12.88 4.93
N ALA A 309 2.54 -13.87 4.12
CA ALA A 309 3.48 -14.68 3.35
C ALA A 309 4.36 -13.81 2.45
N GLU A 310 5.61 -14.22 2.30
CA GLU A 310 6.52 -13.60 1.35
C GLU A 310 6.13 -13.95 -0.09
N HIS A 311 6.15 -12.97 -0.98
CA HIS A 311 5.90 -13.13 -2.40
C HIS A 311 7.17 -12.78 -3.17
N PHE A 312 7.42 -13.52 -4.23
CA PHE A 312 8.65 -13.47 -5.01
C PHE A 312 8.36 -13.14 -6.46
N VAL A 313 9.25 -12.35 -7.06
CA VAL A 313 9.30 -12.10 -8.50
C VAL A 313 10.69 -12.51 -8.99
N ARG A 314 10.77 -13.41 -9.97
CA ARG A 314 12.04 -13.82 -10.56
C ARG A 314 12.62 -12.69 -11.40
N VAL A 315 13.91 -12.44 -11.22
CA VAL A 315 14.64 -11.38 -11.90
C VAL A 315 15.92 -11.95 -12.50
N GLN A 316 16.20 -11.60 -13.75
CA GLN A 316 17.52 -11.76 -14.35
C GLN A 316 18.33 -10.48 -14.07
N TRP A 317 19.33 -10.60 -13.20
CA TRP A 317 20.20 -9.47 -12.92
C TRP A 317 21.04 -9.10 -14.13
N LEU A 318 21.07 -7.81 -14.46
CA LEU A 318 21.94 -7.22 -15.47
C LEU A 318 23.25 -6.76 -14.81
N ASP A 319 23.12 -6.06 -13.70
CA ASP A 319 24.26 -5.62 -12.87
C ASP A 319 23.87 -5.51 -11.41
N THR A 320 24.75 -5.90 -10.50
CA THR A 320 24.51 -5.87 -9.05
C THR A 320 25.78 -5.60 -8.28
N VAL A 321 25.63 -5.02 -7.09
CA VAL A 321 26.71 -4.85 -6.11
C VAL A 321 26.30 -5.48 -4.77
N SER A 322 27.27 -5.74 -3.90
CA SER A 322 27.03 -6.09 -2.50
C SER A 322 26.60 -4.86 -1.69
N GLU A 323 26.01 -5.07 -0.53
CA GLU A 323 25.47 -3.98 0.33
C GLU A 323 26.54 -2.94 0.68
N ASP A 324 27.78 -3.35 0.94
CA ASP A 324 28.91 -2.46 1.23
C ASP A 324 29.33 -1.57 0.04
N LYS A 325 28.87 -1.89 -1.17
CA LYS A 325 29.12 -1.14 -2.42
C LYS A 325 27.87 -0.48 -2.97
N ALA A 326 26.80 -0.43 -2.19
CA ALA A 326 25.55 0.19 -2.59
C ALA A 326 25.77 1.64 -3.04
N VAL A 327 25.04 2.05 -4.07
CA VAL A 327 25.09 3.44 -4.55
C VAL A 327 24.16 4.28 -3.68
N ASN A 328 24.76 5.05 -2.79
CA ASN A 328 24.04 5.93 -1.86
C ASN A 328 24.57 7.36 -2.03
N GLU A 329 23.89 8.16 -2.82
CA GLU A 329 24.22 9.56 -3.08
C GLU A 329 23.02 10.43 -2.64
N VAL A 330 23.30 11.62 -2.09
CA VAL A 330 22.26 12.59 -1.73
C VAL A 330 21.49 13.01 -3.00
N GLY A 331 20.18 13.07 -2.90
CA GLY A 331 19.32 13.48 -4.02
C GLY A 331 18.86 12.33 -4.93
N LEU A 332 19.25 11.08 -4.67
CA LEU A 332 18.67 9.94 -5.37
C LEU A 332 17.23 9.66 -4.88
N PHE A 333 16.40 9.17 -5.79
CA PHE A 333 15.00 8.82 -5.52
C PHE A 333 14.89 7.71 -4.46
N GLY A 334 13.89 7.79 -3.63
CA GLY A 334 13.49 6.75 -2.69
C GLY A 334 11.99 6.77 -2.52
N ASN A 335 11.40 5.61 -2.27
CA ASN A 335 9.98 5.46 -1.97
C ASN A 335 9.83 4.25 -1.03
N GLN A 336 8.85 4.28 -0.15
CA GLN A 336 8.60 3.18 0.80
C GLN A 336 7.70 2.08 0.22
N ASN A 337 7.02 2.33 -0.90
CA ASN A 337 6.32 1.27 -1.64
C ASN A 337 7.30 0.26 -2.19
N THR A 338 6.95 -1.03 -2.12
CA THR A 338 7.80 -2.09 -2.66
C THR A 338 8.08 -1.89 -4.14
N VAL A 339 7.07 -1.58 -4.94
CA VAL A 339 7.22 -1.26 -6.37
C VAL A 339 6.45 0.00 -6.69
N CYS A 340 7.05 0.91 -7.46
CA CYS A 340 6.34 2.04 -8.05
C CYS A 340 6.88 2.41 -9.43
N GLN A 341 6.07 3.19 -10.16
CA GLN A 341 6.36 3.81 -11.46
C GLN A 341 6.63 5.31 -11.24
N PRO A 342 7.87 5.72 -10.93
CA PRO A 342 8.11 7.10 -10.55
C PRO A 342 7.96 8.06 -11.74
N THR A 343 7.26 9.17 -11.52
CA THR A 343 7.07 10.27 -12.49
C THR A 343 7.75 11.56 -12.04
N ALA A 344 8.42 11.54 -10.90
CA ALA A 344 9.16 12.70 -10.38
C ALA A 344 10.43 12.96 -11.20
N PRO A 345 10.80 14.24 -11.48
CA PRO A 345 12.07 14.59 -12.14
C PRO A 345 13.30 13.99 -11.46
N LYS A 346 13.24 13.83 -10.14
CA LYS A 346 14.28 13.16 -9.33
C LYS A 346 14.53 11.72 -9.78
N TRP A 347 13.52 11.02 -10.33
CA TRP A 347 13.69 9.67 -10.83
C TRP A 347 14.54 9.61 -12.10
N ARG A 348 14.30 10.48 -13.07
CA ARG A 348 15.15 10.58 -14.26
C ARG A 348 16.60 10.82 -13.88
N HIS A 349 16.85 11.82 -13.02
CA HIS A 349 18.17 12.09 -12.50
C HIS A 349 18.80 10.85 -11.84
N THR A 350 18.03 10.14 -11.02
CA THR A 350 18.49 8.92 -10.35
C THR A 350 18.91 7.86 -11.35
N VAL A 351 18.05 7.56 -12.34
CA VAL A 351 18.33 6.54 -13.36
C VAL A 351 19.56 6.90 -14.19
N GLU A 352 19.75 8.18 -14.57
CA GLU A 352 20.94 8.64 -15.27
C GLU A 352 22.21 8.42 -14.44
N ARG A 353 22.18 8.70 -13.14
CA ARG A 353 23.29 8.46 -12.23
C ARG A 353 23.57 6.97 -12.05
N LEU A 354 22.54 6.15 -11.89
CA LEU A 354 22.66 4.71 -11.73
C LEU A 354 23.22 4.04 -12.99
N LYS A 355 22.85 4.48 -14.18
CA LYS A 355 23.40 3.99 -15.46
C LYS A 355 24.93 4.21 -15.58
N GLN A 356 25.46 5.22 -14.91
CA GLN A 356 26.91 5.43 -14.82
C GLN A 356 27.62 4.47 -13.85
N ARG A 357 26.91 3.97 -12.84
CA ARG A 357 27.43 3.07 -11.81
C ARG A 357 27.25 1.59 -12.18
N PHE A 358 26.10 1.25 -12.73
CA PHE A 358 25.75 -0.11 -13.16
C PHE A 358 25.94 -0.20 -14.69
N THR A 359 27.17 -0.42 -15.12
CA THR A 359 27.54 -0.26 -16.55
C THR A 359 26.94 -1.32 -17.48
N ARG A 360 26.47 -2.44 -16.95
CA ARG A 360 25.82 -3.53 -17.71
C ARG A 360 24.29 -3.41 -17.79
N TRP A 361 23.73 -2.30 -17.37
CA TRP A 361 22.26 -2.07 -17.35
C TRP A 361 21.59 -2.20 -18.73
N GLY A 362 22.32 -2.00 -19.81
CA GLY A 362 21.82 -2.00 -21.18
C GLY A 362 21.79 -3.36 -21.88
N ASN A 363 22.31 -4.40 -21.22
CA ASN A 363 22.44 -5.73 -21.82
C ASN A 363 21.13 -6.51 -21.84
#